data_fcbaf26537ff86c9880842588e30835d
#
_entry.id   fcbaf26537ff86c9880842588e30835d
#
_cell.length_a   1.000
_cell.length_b   1.000
_cell.length_c   1.000
_cell.angle_alpha   90.00
_cell.angle_beta   90.00
_cell.angle_gamma   90.00
#
_symmetry.space_group_name_H-M   'P 1'
#
loop_
_entity.id
_entity.type
_entity.pdbx_description
1 polymer ?
#
loop_
_entity_poly.entity_id
_entity_poly.type
_entity_poly.pdbx_seq_one_letter_code
_entity_poly.pdbx_strand_id
1 'polypeptide(L)'
;MKRIAIIVSLWLISLIFVIIWTYENPENIEYLKNYIKKNKEIKAEKIDPNEEKIVANSFLVKLSKIVSLSEKTAFIFYPDKEEQFDPKKLVIYSQNGFVMKNLKSTKIKLPKEFTLQRNGGLKTVIFTEDKSFGFLSAKKNNCYFAAIVDLANGNEVFKSKCLPEIPKNIDFNGLGSSNLHVNKKIYLAVGTPEKHASKNSLLAQDPNSIFGKILEIEIKNIQNNIIEPIVFTSGHRVPQGLAKLDGNLFNVEHGPKGGDEINKLEKGNNYGWPIVSYGTNYLKDSGGDGKSYKINHSANKFKEPLFAFVPSIGISSLNNCPKVLIEYYKTPCLLALSLRGNNLRTGKSLIIFLLNNEMKKINSIEKIYLGNLKLRHFVTNKRNELYEDKNGNIYISADKKGIYRINFSNFR
;
A
#
# COMPACT_ATOMS: atom_id res chain seq x y z
N MET A 1 -8.00 -14.70 56.65
CA MET A 1 -9.03 -13.83 56.03
C MET A 1 -8.56 -12.37 55.83
N LYS A 2 -8.04 -11.64 56.85
CA LYS A 2 -7.62 -10.23 56.69
C LYS A 2 -6.54 -9.97 55.61
N ARG A 3 -5.55 -10.86 55.44
CA ARG A 3 -4.51 -10.70 54.41
C ARG A 3 -5.01 -10.87 52.98
N ILE A 4 -6.00 -11.77 52.75
CA ILE A 4 -6.61 -11.98 51.45
C ILE A 4 -7.46 -10.76 51.07
N ALA A 5 -8.22 -10.20 52.02
CA ALA A 5 -9.01 -8.99 51.81
C ALA A 5 -8.14 -7.77 51.43
N ILE A 6 -6.96 -7.62 52.03
CA ILE A 6 -6.03 -6.55 51.71
C ILE A 6 -5.44 -6.72 50.31
N ILE A 7 -5.09 -7.94 49.90
CA ILE A 7 -4.59 -8.22 48.56
C ILE A 7 -5.67 -7.95 47.49
N VAL A 8 -6.91 -8.36 47.75
CA VAL A 8 -8.04 -8.13 46.84
C VAL A 8 -8.36 -6.63 46.72
N SER A 9 -8.29 -5.88 47.85
CA SER A 9 -8.50 -4.43 47.79
C SER A 9 -7.39 -3.68 47.06
N LEU A 10 -6.13 -4.10 47.18
CA LEU A 10 -5.00 -3.53 46.44
C LEU A 10 -5.13 -3.81 44.94
N TRP A 11 -5.61 -5.01 44.55
CA TRP A 11 -5.90 -5.36 43.16
C TRP A 11 -7.04 -4.52 42.56
N LEU A 12 -8.11 -4.30 43.32
CA LEU A 12 -9.24 -3.46 42.90
C LEU A 12 -8.82 -1.99 42.78
N ILE A 13 -8.00 -1.47 43.66
CA ILE A 13 -7.46 -0.10 43.58
C ILE A 13 -6.56 0.05 42.37
N SER A 14 -5.69 -0.93 42.10
CA SER A 14 -4.83 -0.90 40.91
C SER A 14 -5.64 -0.99 39.60
N LEU A 15 -6.72 -1.78 39.59
CA LEU A 15 -7.63 -1.88 38.44
C LEU A 15 -8.37 -0.55 38.16
N ILE A 16 -8.86 0.08 39.23
CA ILE A 16 -9.51 1.41 39.17
C ILE A 16 -8.52 2.46 38.64
N PHE A 17 -7.28 2.43 39.17
CA PHE A 17 -6.22 3.35 38.69
C PHE A 17 -5.92 3.16 37.20
N VAL A 18 -5.85 1.92 36.73
CA VAL A 18 -5.67 1.59 35.29
C VAL A 18 -6.87 2.07 34.45
N ILE A 19 -8.09 1.90 34.97
CA ILE A 19 -9.31 2.36 34.27
C ILE A 19 -9.35 3.90 34.18
N ILE A 20 -9.07 4.61 35.27
CA ILE A 20 -9.02 6.08 35.30
C ILE A 20 -7.91 6.58 34.37
N TRP A 21 -6.72 6.01 34.50
CA TRP A 21 -5.57 6.38 33.66
C TRP A 21 -5.83 6.14 32.14
N THR A 22 -6.53 5.06 31.79
CA THR A 22 -6.92 4.78 30.40
C THR A 22 -8.03 5.71 29.92
N TYR A 23 -8.94 6.13 30.80
CA TYR A 23 -10.02 7.06 30.47
C TYR A 23 -9.49 8.48 30.20
N GLU A 24 -8.55 8.95 31.05
CA GLU A 24 -7.91 10.25 30.89
C GLU A 24 -6.91 10.31 29.72
N ASN A 25 -6.41 9.16 29.27
CA ASN A 25 -5.44 9.05 28.18
C ASN A 25 -5.89 8.05 27.11
N PRO A 26 -6.90 8.38 26.29
CA PRO A 26 -7.44 7.45 25.28
C PRO A 26 -6.40 6.99 24.25
N GLU A 27 -5.31 7.74 24.09
CA GLU A 27 -4.16 7.35 23.24
C GLU A 27 -3.45 6.09 23.80
N ASN A 28 -3.50 5.85 25.09
CA ASN A 28 -2.87 4.68 25.72
C ASN A 28 -3.66 3.39 25.48
N ILE A 29 -4.97 3.48 25.28
CA ILE A 29 -5.79 2.33 24.86
C ILE A 29 -5.38 1.90 23.45
N GLU A 30 -5.13 2.86 22.56
CA GLU A 30 -4.67 2.58 21.20
C GLU A 30 -3.24 2.02 21.23
N TYR A 31 -2.39 2.51 22.11
CA TYR A 31 -1.05 1.97 22.36
C TYR A 31 -1.10 0.52 22.85
N LEU A 32 -1.93 0.19 23.83
CA LEU A 32 -2.11 -1.18 24.34
C LEU A 32 -2.71 -2.10 23.27
N LYS A 33 -3.72 -1.66 22.54
CA LYS A 33 -4.28 -2.41 21.40
C LYS A 33 -3.22 -2.66 20.31
N ASN A 34 -2.39 -1.68 20.03
CA ASN A 34 -1.31 -1.79 19.06
C ASN A 34 -0.15 -2.66 19.58
N TYR A 35 0.15 -2.60 20.89
CA TYR A 35 1.13 -3.47 21.54
C TYR A 35 0.69 -4.94 21.49
N ILE A 36 -0.57 -5.23 21.79
CA ILE A 36 -1.14 -6.58 21.69
C ILE A 36 -1.16 -7.05 20.23
N LYS A 37 -1.51 -6.17 19.28
CA LYS A 37 -1.45 -6.46 17.84
C LYS A 37 -0.02 -6.64 17.31
N LYS A 38 0.97 -5.97 17.92
CA LYS A 38 2.38 -5.99 17.50
C LYS A 38 3.00 -7.39 17.54
N ASN A 39 2.46 -8.29 18.36
CA ASN A 39 2.99 -9.64 18.52
C ASN A 39 2.16 -10.70 17.76
N LYS A 40 1.18 -10.29 16.93
CA LYS A 40 0.46 -11.23 16.09
C LYS A 40 1.28 -11.62 14.87
N GLU A 41 1.57 -12.90 14.77
CA GLU A 41 2.22 -13.52 13.62
C GLU A 41 1.28 -13.61 12.42
N ILE A 42 1.83 -13.66 11.23
CA ILE A 42 1.08 -14.04 10.04
C ILE A 42 0.70 -15.51 10.18
N LYS A 43 -0.59 -15.81 10.27
CA LYS A 43 -1.07 -17.20 10.28
C LYS A 43 -1.44 -17.62 8.86
N ALA A 44 -0.86 -18.72 8.42
CA ALA A 44 -1.23 -19.40 7.18
C ALA A 44 -1.90 -20.72 7.52
N GLU A 45 -3.09 -20.94 6.99
CA GLU A 45 -3.85 -22.17 7.15
C GLU A 45 -3.98 -22.89 5.81
N LYS A 46 -3.92 -24.23 5.82
CA LYS A 46 -4.25 -25.04 4.64
C LYS A 46 -5.74 -24.87 4.31
N ILE A 47 -6.04 -24.61 3.04
CA ILE A 47 -7.40 -24.33 2.58
C ILE A 47 -7.76 -25.29 1.48
N ASP A 48 -9.02 -25.74 1.58
CA ASP A 48 -9.70 -26.44 0.49
C ASP A 48 -9.89 -25.46 -0.68
N PRO A 49 -9.38 -25.75 -1.89
CA PRO A 49 -9.43 -24.84 -3.03
C PRO A 49 -10.83 -24.86 -3.66
N ASN A 50 -11.82 -24.26 -3.01
CA ASN A 50 -13.09 -23.96 -3.68
C ASN A 50 -12.82 -22.91 -4.75
N GLU A 51 -12.83 -23.34 -6.00
CA GLU A 51 -12.68 -22.47 -7.17
C GLU A 51 -13.99 -21.71 -7.41
N GLU A 52 -13.95 -20.39 -7.23
CA GLU A 52 -15.04 -19.50 -7.60
C GLU A 52 -14.88 -19.07 -9.06
N LYS A 53 -15.96 -19.20 -9.87
CA LYS A 53 -16.00 -18.78 -11.27
C LYS A 53 -16.74 -17.47 -11.38
N ILE A 54 -16.07 -16.46 -11.94
CA ILE A 54 -16.59 -15.11 -12.11
C ILE A 54 -16.65 -14.82 -13.61
N VAL A 55 -17.84 -14.56 -14.13
CA VAL A 55 -18.04 -14.19 -15.54
C VAL A 55 -17.73 -12.71 -15.68
N ALA A 56 -16.69 -12.40 -16.44
CA ALA A 56 -16.37 -11.07 -16.93
C ALA A 56 -17.02 -10.85 -18.31
N ASN A 57 -16.97 -9.62 -18.82
CA ASN A 57 -17.60 -9.32 -20.13
C ASN A 57 -17.00 -10.14 -21.27
N SER A 58 -15.69 -10.35 -21.23
CA SER A 58 -14.92 -10.90 -22.34
C SER A 58 -14.31 -12.28 -22.04
N PHE A 59 -14.31 -12.76 -20.81
CA PHE A 59 -13.71 -14.02 -20.39
C PHE A 59 -14.21 -14.49 -19.02
N LEU A 60 -13.79 -15.68 -18.63
CA LEU A 60 -14.04 -16.26 -17.32
C LEU A 60 -12.83 -16.06 -16.42
N VAL A 61 -13.05 -15.56 -15.21
CA VAL A 61 -12.04 -15.49 -14.14
C VAL A 61 -12.29 -16.60 -13.14
N LYS A 62 -11.31 -17.46 -12.95
CA LYS A 62 -11.32 -18.46 -11.90
C LYS A 62 -10.49 -17.98 -10.72
N LEU A 63 -11.10 -17.95 -9.55
CA LEU A 63 -10.51 -17.48 -8.31
C LEU A 63 -10.39 -18.62 -7.32
N SER A 64 -9.19 -18.93 -6.86
CA SER A 64 -8.95 -19.99 -5.88
C SER A 64 -8.08 -19.48 -4.73
N LYS A 65 -8.49 -19.72 -3.49
CA LYS A 65 -7.71 -19.36 -2.31
C LYS A 65 -6.56 -20.36 -2.11
N ILE A 66 -5.33 -19.84 -1.95
CA ILE A 66 -4.10 -20.65 -1.84
C ILE A 66 -3.55 -20.66 -0.42
N VAL A 67 -3.55 -19.51 0.26
CA VAL A 67 -3.02 -19.35 1.63
C VAL A 67 -3.96 -18.46 2.41
N SER A 68 -4.27 -18.78 3.65
CA SER A 68 -4.97 -17.87 4.58
C SER A 68 -4.00 -16.93 5.26
N LEU A 69 -4.38 -15.66 5.42
CA LEU A 69 -3.62 -14.66 6.14
C LEU A 69 -4.52 -13.91 7.11
N SER A 70 -4.05 -13.74 8.36
CA SER A 70 -4.75 -12.95 9.39
C SER A 70 -4.37 -11.47 9.37
N GLU A 71 -3.27 -11.10 8.70
CA GLU A 71 -2.68 -9.77 8.75
C GLU A 71 -2.70 -9.08 7.37
N LYS A 72 -2.48 -7.76 7.39
CA LYS A 72 -2.28 -6.98 6.17
C LYS A 72 -0.85 -7.19 5.66
N THR A 73 -0.73 -7.38 4.37
CA THR A 73 0.57 -7.48 3.72
C THR A 73 1.17 -6.10 3.46
N ALA A 74 2.51 -6.00 3.52
CA ALA A 74 3.28 -4.84 3.11
C ALA A 74 3.96 -5.09 1.76
N PHE A 75 4.43 -6.31 1.53
CA PHE A 75 5.03 -6.74 0.27
C PHE A 75 4.94 -8.26 0.13
N ILE A 76 4.79 -8.73 -1.10
CA ILE A 76 4.72 -10.17 -1.40
C ILE A 76 5.50 -10.43 -2.67
N PHE A 77 6.41 -11.42 -2.61
CA PHE A 77 7.08 -11.84 -3.82
C PHE A 77 7.24 -13.35 -3.91
N TYR A 78 7.41 -13.82 -5.12
CA TYR A 78 7.77 -15.18 -5.46
C TYR A 78 9.19 -15.19 -6.03
N PRO A 79 10.13 -15.98 -5.47
CA PRO A 79 11.54 -15.88 -5.83
C PRO A 79 11.88 -16.49 -7.20
N ASP A 80 11.12 -17.48 -7.66
CA ASP A 80 11.43 -18.27 -8.85
C ASP A 80 10.63 -17.79 -10.07
N LYS A 81 11.25 -17.81 -11.25
CA LYS A 81 10.62 -17.31 -12.48
C LYS A 81 9.84 -18.35 -13.28
N GLU A 82 10.10 -19.65 -13.12
CA GLU A 82 9.72 -20.64 -14.14
C GLU A 82 9.14 -21.96 -13.62
N GLU A 83 8.96 -22.14 -12.32
CA GLU A 83 8.45 -23.41 -11.80
C GLU A 83 6.94 -23.38 -11.53
N GLN A 84 6.38 -24.56 -11.37
CA GLN A 84 5.04 -24.71 -10.84
C GLN A 84 4.94 -23.97 -9.51
N PHE A 85 3.92 -23.12 -9.35
CA PHE A 85 3.72 -22.36 -8.13
C PHE A 85 3.61 -23.28 -6.91
N ASP A 86 4.49 -23.06 -5.92
CA ASP A 86 4.47 -23.69 -4.62
C ASP A 86 4.22 -22.62 -3.54
N PRO A 87 3.10 -22.68 -2.80
CA PRO A 87 2.83 -21.73 -1.71
C PRO A 87 3.94 -21.63 -0.66
N LYS A 88 4.74 -22.68 -0.46
CA LYS A 88 5.88 -22.68 0.47
C LYS A 88 6.98 -21.72 0.06
N LYS A 89 7.16 -21.48 -1.24
CA LYS A 89 8.16 -20.55 -1.77
C LYS A 89 7.76 -19.09 -1.67
N LEU A 90 6.47 -18.77 -1.38
CA LEU A 90 6.03 -17.40 -1.17
C LEU A 90 6.77 -16.75 0.00
N VAL A 91 7.22 -15.52 -0.23
CA VAL A 91 7.75 -14.65 0.81
C VAL A 91 6.80 -13.48 1.03
N ILE A 92 6.24 -13.39 2.23
CA ILE A 92 5.22 -12.40 2.58
C ILE A 92 5.70 -11.56 3.75
N TYR A 93 5.82 -10.26 3.53
CA TYR A 93 6.06 -9.28 4.59
C TYR A 93 4.75 -8.68 5.05
N SER A 94 4.51 -8.67 6.36
CA SER A 94 3.33 -8.05 6.95
C SER A 94 3.59 -6.61 7.37
N GLN A 95 2.54 -5.82 7.43
CA GLN A 95 2.57 -4.46 7.98
C GLN A 95 3.12 -4.42 9.42
N ASN A 96 2.90 -5.49 10.20
CA ASN A 96 3.30 -5.58 11.61
C ASN A 96 4.78 -5.95 11.81
N GLY A 97 5.56 -6.13 10.74
CA GLY A 97 6.98 -6.45 10.83
C GLY A 97 7.28 -7.93 11.02
N PHE A 98 6.49 -8.80 10.43
CA PHE A 98 6.80 -10.22 10.30
C PHE A 98 7.07 -10.58 8.84
N VAL A 99 7.90 -11.58 8.64
CA VAL A 99 8.11 -12.22 7.35
C VAL A 99 7.70 -13.69 7.44
N MET A 100 6.91 -14.15 6.48
CA MET A 100 6.57 -15.55 6.30
C MET A 100 7.39 -16.13 5.15
N LYS A 101 8.14 -17.20 5.44
CA LYS A 101 8.89 -18.02 4.49
C LYS A 101 8.64 -19.50 4.82
N ASN A 102 8.46 -20.34 3.82
CA ASN A 102 8.12 -21.76 4.00
C ASN A 102 6.91 -21.94 4.93
N LEU A 103 5.91 -21.07 4.82
CA LEU A 103 4.71 -21.02 5.67
C LEU A 103 5.00 -20.83 7.18
N LYS A 104 6.22 -20.45 7.55
CA LYS A 104 6.62 -20.11 8.91
C LYS A 104 6.83 -18.60 9.05
N SER A 105 6.23 -18.02 10.08
CA SER A 105 6.33 -16.59 10.37
C SER A 105 7.47 -16.34 11.36
N THR A 106 8.31 -15.34 11.04
CA THR A 106 9.38 -14.86 11.91
C THR A 106 9.33 -13.33 11.96
N LYS A 107 9.71 -12.78 13.11
CA LYS A 107 9.80 -11.32 13.28
C LYS A 107 11.06 -10.81 12.57
N ILE A 108 10.92 -9.73 11.79
CA ILE A 108 12.07 -9.05 11.17
C ILE A 108 12.73 -8.10 12.18
N LYS A 109 14.00 -7.81 11.98
CA LYS A 109 14.71 -6.83 12.79
C LYS A 109 14.26 -5.43 12.40
N LEU A 110 13.77 -4.68 13.39
CA LEU A 110 13.23 -3.34 13.22
C LEU A 110 13.83 -2.41 14.28
N PRO A 111 13.98 -1.10 13.99
CA PRO A 111 14.49 -0.14 14.94
C PRO A 111 13.52 0.04 16.13
N LYS A 112 14.01 0.57 17.25
CA LYS A 112 13.19 0.86 18.44
C LYS A 112 12.06 1.85 18.13
N GLU A 113 12.28 2.75 17.21
CA GLU A 113 11.36 3.79 16.75
C GLU A 113 10.22 3.26 15.88
N PHE A 114 10.28 2.01 15.39
CA PHE A 114 9.20 1.40 14.61
C PHE A 114 7.87 1.52 15.34
N THR A 115 6.86 2.03 14.64
CA THR A 115 5.55 2.25 15.25
C THR A 115 4.40 1.70 14.41
N LEU A 116 3.46 1.06 15.09
CA LEU A 116 2.15 0.69 14.55
C LEU A 116 1.07 1.74 14.86
N GLN A 117 1.41 2.73 15.68
CA GLN A 117 0.48 3.82 16.00
C GLN A 117 0.05 4.55 14.73
N ARG A 118 -1.15 5.13 14.75
CA ARG A 118 -1.70 5.90 13.63
C ARG A 118 -1.71 5.11 12.30
N ASN A 119 -2.08 3.82 12.35
CA ASN A 119 -2.06 2.91 11.21
C ASN A 119 -0.66 2.76 10.56
N GLY A 120 0.36 2.90 11.38
CA GLY A 120 1.75 2.74 10.98
C GLY A 120 2.13 1.32 10.63
N GLY A 121 3.42 1.09 10.48
CA GLY A 121 4.04 -0.19 10.20
C GLY A 121 4.93 -0.19 8.98
N LEU A 122 5.35 -1.39 8.57
CA LEU A 122 6.06 -1.60 7.32
C LEU A 122 5.12 -1.33 6.14
N LYS A 123 5.59 -0.60 5.13
CA LYS A 123 4.78 -0.17 3.97
C LYS A 123 5.17 -0.88 2.69
N THR A 124 6.46 -1.05 2.46
CA THR A 124 7.00 -1.83 1.34
C THR A 124 8.40 -2.32 1.66
N VAL A 125 8.91 -3.26 0.86
CA VAL A 125 10.27 -3.79 0.98
C VAL A 125 10.99 -3.57 -0.34
N ILE A 126 12.18 -3.00 -0.25
CA ILE A 126 13.07 -2.72 -1.36
C ILE A 126 14.19 -3.77 -1.34
N PHE A 127 14.49 -4.36 -2.48
CA PHE A 127 15.56 -5.33 -2.61
C PHE A 127 16.70 -4.77 -3.46
N THR A 128 17.92 -5.06 -3.06
CA THR A 128 19.10 -5.02 -3.93
C THR A 128 19.55 -6.46 -4.19
N GLU A 129 20.70 -6.67 -4.81
CA GLU A 129 21.19 -8.03 -5.07
C GLU A 129 21.38 -8.83 -3.77
N ASP A 130 21.98 -8.20 -2.77
CA ASP A 130 22.44 -8.80 -1.51
C ASP A 130 21.66 -8.36 -0.27
N LYS A 131 20.91 -7.26 -0.31
CA LYS A 131 20.23 -6.66 0.85
C LYS A 131 18.73 -6.47 0.64
N SER A 132 18.03 -6.30 1.74
CA SER A 132 16.63 -5.91 1.75
C SER A 132 16.40 -4.79 2.75
N PHE A 133 15.62 -3.80 2.35
CA PHE A 133 15.32 -2.61 3.14
C PHE A 133 13.81 -2.44 3.31
N GLY A 134 13.38 -2.05 4.50
CA GLY A 134 11.99 -1.76 4.79
C GLY A 134 11.72 -0.26 4.79
N PHE A 135 10.74 0.20 4.01
CA PHE A 135 10.19 1.54 4.18
C PHE A 135 9.03 1.49 5.17
N LEU A 136 9.11 2.27 6.24
CA LEU A 136 8.22 2.13 7.39
C LEU A 136 7.92 3.47 8.09
N SER A 137 6.91 3.44 8.95
CA SER A 137 6.62 4.54 9.88
C SER A 137 7.35 4.35 11.20
N ALA A 138 7.82 5.45 11.76
CA ALA A 138 8.56 5.48 13.00
C ALA A 138 8.12 6.63 13.91
N LYS A 139 8.40 6.49 15.22
CA LYS A 139 8.13 7.50 16.24
C LYS A 139 9.28 7.55 17.25
N LYS A 140 9.78 8.76 17.52
CA LYS A 140 10.71 9.04 18.60
C LYS A 140 10.22 10.26 19.38
N ASN A 141 9.93 10.10 20.66
CA ASN A 141 9.27 11.14 21.46
C ASN A 141 7.97 11.62 20.75
N ASN A 142 7.83 12.93 20.53
CA ASN A 142 6.70 13.52 19.81
C ASN A 142 6.91 13.63 18.28
N CYS A 143 8.00 13.10 17.75
CA CYS A 143 8.33 13.13 16.33
C CYS A 143 7.83 11.85 15.64
N TYR A 144 6.88 12.00 14.73
CA TYR A 144 6.46 10.96 13.80
C TYR A 144 7.15 11.19 12.45
N PHE A 145 7.70 10.12 11.86
CA PHE A 145 8.48 10.21 10.62
C PHE A 145 8.40 8.92 9.80
N ALA A 146 8.90 8.95 8.58
CA ALA A 146 9.14 7.77 7.76
C ALA A 146 10.63 7.43 7.75
N ALA A 147 10.96 6.14 7.68
CA ALA A 147 12.34 5.67 7.65
C ALA A 147 12.52 4.54 6.63
N ILE A 148 13.75 4.41 6.11
CA ILE A 148 14.22 3.21 5.42
C ILE A 148 15.24 2.54 6.33
N VAL A 149 15.07 1.24 6.55
CA VAL A 149 15.89 0.44 7.45
C VAL A 149 16.42 -0.79 6.77
N ASP A 150 17.64 -1.19 7.07
CA ASP A 150 18.21 -2.47 6.67
C ASP A 150 17.54 -3.60 7.47
N LEU A 151 16.86 -4.52 6.80
CA LEU A 151 16.11 -5.59 7.46
C LEU A 151 17.00 -6.72 8.02
N ALA A 152 18.29 -6.75 7.67
CA ALA A 152 19.23 -7.73 8.22
C ALA A 152 19.61 -7.40 9.68
N ASN A 153 19.71 -6.11 10.02
CA ASN A 153 20.16 -5.65 11.34
C ASN A 153 19.20 -4.69 12.05
N GLY A 154 18.24 -4.08 11.33
CA GLY A 154 17.29 -3.09 11.85
C GLY A 154 17.84 -1.66 11.90
N ASN A 155 19.01 -1.41 11.30
CA ASN A 155 19.63 -0.08 11.30
C ASN A 155 18.89 0.87 10.35
N GLU A 156 18.66 2.08 10.81
CA GLU A 156 18.13 3.18 10.02
C GLU A 156 19.18 3.65 9.02
N VAL A 157 18.85 3.64 7.73
CA VAL A 157 19.70 4.12 6.64
C VAL A 157 19.19 5.42 6.02
N PHE A 158 17.94 5.75 6.28
CA PHE A 158 17.32 7.01 5.92
C PHE A 158 16.21 7.37 6.90
N LYS A 159 16.08 8.67 7.18
CA LYS A 159 15.04 9.24 8.04
C LYS A 159 14.50 10.53 7.44
N SER A 160 13.18 10.65 7.37
CA SER A 160 12.53 11.90 6.99
C SER A 160 12.57 12.93 8.14
N LYS A 161 12.27 14.19 7.83
CA LYS A 161 11.89 15.16 8.85
C LYS A 161 10.64 14.71 9.60
N CYS A 162 10.43 15.23 10.81
CA CYS A 162 9.19 15.03 11.58
C CYS A 162 7.99 15.58 10.82
N LEU A 163 6.86 14.88 10.91
CA LEU A 163 5.60 15.40 10.42
C LEU A 163 5.18 16.63 11.24
N PRO A 164 4.74 17.72 10.61
CA PRO A 164 4.41 18.97 11.28
C PRO A 164 3.08 18.95 12.05
N GLU A 165 2.26 17.91 11.80
CA GLU A 165 0.93 17.80 12.37
C GLU A 165 0.95 17.20 13.78
N ILE A 166 -0.05 17.56 14.59
CA ILE A 166 -0.22 16.94 15.92
C ILE A 166 -0.59 15.45 15.76
N PRO A 167 -0.23 14.59 16.74
CA PRO A 167 -0.37 13.14 16.63
C PRO A 167 -1.76 12.64 16.22
N LYS A 168 -2.85 13.28 16.70
CA LYS A 168 -4.23 12.88 16.35
C LYS A 168 -4.60 13.06 14.87
N ASN A 169 -3.90 13.91 14.14
CA ASN A 169 -4.16 14.20 12.72
C ASN A 169 -3.27 13.37 11.79
N ILE A 170 -2.29 12.66 12.32
CA ILE A 170 -1.42 11.77 11.56
C ILE A 170 -2.17 10.46 11.28
N ASP A 171 -2.15 10.02 10.03
CA ASP A 171 -2.60 8.68 9.63
C ASP A 171 -1.63 8.10 8.59
N PHE A 172 -0.85 7.13 9.00
CA PHE A 172 0.11 6.44 8.14
C PHE A 172 -0.52 5.50 7.10
N ASN A 173 -1.86 5.35 7.07
CA ASN A 173 -2.48 4.80 5.86
C ASN A 173 -2.23 5.72 4.65
N GLY A 174 -2.16 7.04 4.90
CA GLY A 174 -1.83 8.04 3.87
C GLY A 174 -0.39 7.96 3.38
N LEU A 175 0.52 7.33 4.11
CA LEU A 175 1.89 7.13 3.62
C LEU A 175 1.95 6.31 2.33
N GLY A 176 0.91 5.50 2.06
CA GLY A 176 0.81 4.67 0.86
C GLY A 176 1.97 3.69 0.80
N SER A 177 2.60 3.66 -0.28
CA SER A 177 3.90 3.17 -0.67
C SER A 177 3.88 1.96 -1.60
N SER A 178 4.63 2.11 -2.66
CA SER A 178 5.06 1.07 -3.58
C SER A 178 6.48 1.39 -4.01
N ASN A 179 7.22 0.40 -4.45
CA ASN A 179 8.51 0.64 -5.10
C ASN A 179 8.54 -0.11 -6.44
N LEU A 180 9.41 0.34 -7.33
CA LEU A 180 9.60 -0.30 -8.63
C LEU A 180 11.07 -0.15 -9.05
N HIS A 181 11.68 -1.26 -9.49
CA HIS A 181 13.03 -1.25 -10.01
C HIS A 181 13.02 -1.02 -11.53
N VAL A 182 13.73 -0.01 -11.97
CA VAL A 182 13.92 0.29 -13.39
C VAL A 182 15.40 0.53 -13.67
N ASN A 183 16.02 -0.37 -14.39
CA ASN A 183 17.46 -0.34 -14.65
C ASN A 183 18.27 -0.33 -13.32
N LYS A 184 19.08 0.71 -13.11
CA LYS A 184 19.92 0.90 -11.91
C LYS A 184 19.26 1.79 -10.84
N LYS A 185 17.95 2.03 -10.95
CA LYS A 185 17.19 2.95 -10.09
C LYS A 185 16.00 2.26 -9.44
N ILE A 186 15.66 2.76 -8.28
CA ILE A 186 14.43 2.44 -7.58
C ILE A 186 13.55 3.68 -7.55
N TYR A 187 12.32 3.52 -7.98
CA TYR A 187 11.26 4.51 -7.77
C TYR A 187 10.48 4.12 -6.52
N LEU A 188 10.41 5.04 -5.55
CA LEU A 188 9.69 4.86 -4.30
C LEU A 188 8.55 5.85 -4.21
N ALA A 189 7.33 5.36 -4.14
CA ALA A 189 6.13 6.16 -3.94
C ALA A 189 5.94 6.48 -2.46
N VAL A 190 5.79 7.74 -2.11
CA VAL A 190 5.59 8.19 -0.72
C VAL A 190 4.42 9.16 -0.66
N GLY A 191 3.38 8.80 0.06
CA GLY A 191 2.21 9.64 0.24
C GLY A 191 2.30 10.63 1.40
N THR A 192 1.21 11.34 1.64
CA THR A 192 1.06 12.28 2.77
C THR A 192 0.36 11.60 3.93
N PRO A 193 1.04 11.36 5.09
CA PRO A 193 0.46 10.68 6.24
C PRO A 193 -0.55 11.56 6.99
N GLU A 194 -1.79 11.54 6.53
CA GLU A 194 -2.86 12.39 7.05
C GLU A 194 -4.17 11.63 7.22
N LYS A 195 -4.99 12.05 8.13
CA LYS A 195 -6.36 11.55 8.30
C LYS A 195 -7.33 12.24 7.32
N HIS A 196 -7.16 13.54 7.15
CA HIS A 196 -7.93 14.42 6.26
C HIS A 196 -6.98 15.46 5.69
N ALA A 197 -7.43 16.36 4.80
CA ALA A 197 -6.61 17.46 4.35
C ALA A 197 -6.11 18.28 5.55
N SER A 198 -4.81 18.29 5.75
CA SER A 198 -4.14 18.83 6.92
C SER A 198 -2.83 19.52 6.52
N LYS A 199 -2.05 19.98 7.50
CA LYS A 199 -0.71 20.52 7.24
C LYS A 199 0.22 19.49 6.57
N ASN A 200 0.01 18.19 6.84
CA ASN A 200 0.78 17.14 6.20
C ASN A 200 0.55 17.07 4.68
N SER A 201 -0.66 17.41 4.20
CA SER A 201 -0.95 17.41 2.76
C SER A 201 -0.14 18.46 2.01
N LEU A 202 0.19 19.61 2.64
CA LEU A 202 1.02 20.65 2.06
C LEU A 202 2.45 20.19 1.76
N LEU A 203 2.93 19.16 2.44
CA LEU A 203 4.25 18.56 2.19
C LEU A 203 4.38 18.02 0.75
N ALA A 204 3.26 17.69 0.09
CA ALA A 204 3.27 17.28 -1.31
C ALA A 204 3.78 18.39 -2.25
N GLN A 205 3.66 19.65 -1.85
CA GLN A 205 4.13 20.82 -2.60
C GLN A 205 5.48 21.36 -2.11
N ASP A 206 5.96 20.94 -0.92
CA ASP A 206 7.27 21.34 -0.39
C ASP A 206 8.40 20.58 -1.13
N PRO A 207 9.32 21.27 -1.84
CA PRO A 207 10.41 20.63 -2.55
C PRO A 207 11.42 19.93 -1.62
N ASN A 208 11.48 20.31 -0.35
CA ASN A 208 12.38 19.75 0.66
C ASN A 208 11.77 18.58 1.45
N SER A 209 10.57 18.15 1.06
CA SER A 209 9.85 17.02 1.67
C SER A 209 9.86 15.81 0.78
N ILE A 210 9.99 14.62 1.39
CA ILE A 210 9.79 13.35 0.69
C ILE A 210 8.32 12.96 0.57
N PHE A 211 7.43 13.58 1.37
CA PHE A 211 6.02 13.23 1.41
C PHE A 211 5.25 13.80 0.21
N GLY A 212 4.34 13.01 -0.33
CA GLY A 212 3.59 13.34 -1.54
C GLY A 212 4.45 13.35 -2.81
N LYS A 213 5.41 12.43 -2.89
CA LYS A 213 6.40 12.35 -3.98
C LYS A 213 6.52 10.93 -4.54
N ILE A 214 6.93 10.85 -5.80
CA ILE A 214 7.63 9.68 -6.31
C ILE A 214 9.12 10.04 -6.27
N LEU A 215 9.90 9.24 -5.55
CA LEU A 215 11.33 9.44 -5.36
C LEU A 215 12.11 8.51 -6.29
N GLU A 216 13.22 9.02 -6.83
CA GLU A 216 14.20 8.25 -7.59
C GLU A 216 15.45 8.05 -6.71
N ILE A 217 15.91 6.79 -6.56
CA ILE A 217 17.05 6.44 -5.71
C ILE A 217 17.96 5.50 -6.51
N GLU A 218 19.25 5.81 -6.58
CA GLU A 218 20.23 4.94 -7.23
C GLU A 218 20.46 3.67 -6.39
N ILE A 219 20.41 2.48 -7.02
CA ILE A 219 20.58 1.19 -6.31
C ILE A 219 21.92 1.10 -5.61
N LYS A 220 23.02 1.56 -6.27
CA LYS A 220 24.35 1.58 -5.67
C LYS A 220 24.43 2.39 -4.37
N ASN A 221 23.66 3.46 -4.26
CA ASN A 221 23.65 4.31 -3.07
C ASN A 221 22.97 3.59 -1.91
N ILE A 222 21.84 2.91 -2.18
CA ILE A 222 21.16 2.07 -1.16
C ILE A 222 22.10 0.94 -0.68
N GLN A 223 22.81 0.26 -1.59
CA GLN A 223 23.75 -0.79 -1.23
C GLN A 223 24.84 -0.29 -0.27
N ASN A 224 25.27 0.94 -0.44
CA ASN A 224 26.26 1.61 0.41
C ASN A 224 25.65 2.28 1.65
N ASN A 225 24.36 2.09 1.92
CA ASN A 225 23.59 2.74 3.00
C ASN A 225 23.57 4.28 2.89
N ILE A 226 23.79 4.83 1.71
CA ILE A 226 23.69 6.26 1.40
C ILE A 226 22.40 6.46 0.63
N ILE A 227 21.38 7.03 1.27
CA ILE A 227 20.09 7.25 0.62
C ILE A 227 19.86 8.75 0.48
N GLU A 228 20.08 9.23 -0.72
CA GLU A 228 19.79 10.61 -1.14
C GLU A 228 18.70 10.55 -2.21
N PRO A 229 17.42 10.57 -1.82
CA PRO A 229 16.33 10.47 -2.77
C PRO A 229 16.18 11.75 -3.56
N ILE A 230 16.07 11.62 -4.88
CA ILE A 230 15.76 12.73 -5.79
C ILE A 230 14.24 12.72 -6.02
N VAL A 231 13.62 13.90 -5.98
CA VAL A 231 12.21 14.03 -6.33
C VAL A 231 12.05 13.82 -7.83
N PHE A 232 11.39 12.73 -8.22
CA PHE A 232 11.05 12.45 -9.61
C PHE A 232 9.78 13.19 -10.02
N THR A 233 8.71 13.09 -9.21
CA THR A 233 7.45 13.83 -9.36
C THR A 233 6.90 14.25 -8.01
N SER A 234 6.02 15.26 -7.97
CA SER A 234 5.44 15.83 -6.77
C SER A 234 3.92 15.94 -6.86
N GLY A 235 3.27 16.37 -5.78
CA GLY A 235 1.84 16.60 -5.76
C GLY A 235 0.99 15.33 -5.71
N HIS A 236 1.50 14.27 -5.07
CA HIS A 236 0.80 13.00 -4.87
C HIS A 236 0.15 12.94 -3.49
N ARG A 237 -1.06 12.35 -3.42
CA ARG A 237 -1.75 12.17 -2.14
C ARG A 237 -1.35 10.86 -1.44
N VAL A 238 -1.82 9.74 -1.94
CA VAL A 238 -1.58 8.41 -1.36
C VAL A 238 -1.27 7.41 -2.48
N PRO A 239 -0.08 7.47 -3.08
CA PRO A 239 0.31 6.56 -4.14
C PRO A 239 0.45 5.14 -3.60
N GLN A 240 -0.19 4.17 -4.28
CA GLN A 240 -0.34 2.78 -3.84
C GLN A 240 0.31 1.76 -4.77
N GLY A 241 0.51 2.10 -6.03
CA GLY A 241 1.07 1.20 -7.02
C GLY A 241 1.92 1.94 -8.03
N LEU A 242 3.00 1.30 -8.47
CA LEU A 242 3.89 1.73 -9.54
C LEU A 242 4.01 0.62 -10.57
N ALA A 243 4.01 0.96 -11.84
CA ALA A 243 4.28 0.04 -12.93
C ALA A 243 5.11 0.72 -14.03
N LYS A 244 5.84 -0.10 -14.80
CA LYS A 244 6.52 0.34 -16.03
C LYS A 244 5.96 -0.43 -17.21
N LEU A 245 5.50 0.28 -18.23
CA LEU A 245 5.01 -0.31 -19.48
C LEU A 245 5.68 0.43 -20.65
N ASP A 246 6.41 -0.31 -21.49
CA ASP A 246 7.11 0.20 -22.68
C ASP A 246 7.91 1.49 -22.43
N GLY A 247 8.71 1.48 -21.36
CA GLY A 247 9.54 2.61 -20.97
C GLY A 247 8.84 3.72 -20.18
N ASN A 248 7.51 3.76 -20.17
CA ASN A 248 6.73 4.75 -19.41
C ASN A 248 6.44 4.27 -17.99
N LEU A 249 6.47 5.20 -17.03
CA LEU A 249 6.13 4.95 -15.64
C LEU A 249 4.69 5.40 -15.36
N PHE A 250 4.01 4.61 -14.55
CA PHE A 250 2.64 4.88 -14.12
C PHE A 250 2.52 4.71 -12.61
N ASN A 251 1.61 5.47 -12.00
CA ASN A 251 1.17 5.21 -10.65
C ASN A 251 -0.35 5.21 -10.53
N VAL A 252 -0.84 4.56 -9.48
CA VAL A 252 -2.20 4.70 -9.01
C VAL A 252 -2.20 5.23 -7.58
N GLU A 253 -3.14 6.12 -7.27
CA GLU A 253 -3.22 6.73 -5.96
C GLU A 253 -4.64 6.98 -5.48
N HIS A 254 -4.81 7.04 -4.14
CA HIS A 254 -6.08 7.42 -3.56
C HIS A 254 -6.27 8.93 -3.57
N GLY A 255 -7.38 9.36 -4.12
CA GLY A 255 -7.92 10.68 -3.86
C GLY A 255 -8.54 10.82 -2.47
N PRO A 256 -9.13 11.96 -2.14
CA PRO A 256 -9.92 12.15 -0.92
C PRO A 256 -11.26 11.41 -1.01
N LYS A 257 -12.38 12.07 -0.87
CA LYS A 257 -13.70 11.47 -1.10
C LYS A 257 -14.05 11.54 -2.59
N GLY A 258 -13.72 10.51 -3.35
CA GLY A 258 -13.64 10.48 -4.81
C GLY A 258 -12.22 10.79 -5.31
N GLY A 259 -12.02 10.70 -6.63
CA GLY A 259 -10.78 11.11 -7.27
C GLY A 259 -9.58 10.19 -7.04
N ASP A 260 -9.78 8.88 -6.91
CA ASP A 260 -8.67 7.94 -7.08
C ASP A 260 -8.17 8.02 -8.52
N GLU A 261 -6.86 8.01 -8.74
CA GLU A 261 -6.26 8.37 -10.03
C GLU A 261 -5.34 7.27 -10.56
N ILE A 262 -5.23 7.23 -11.88
CA ILE A 262 -4.10 6.62 -12.57
C ILE A 262 -3.37 7.71 -13.34
N ASN A 263 -2.07 7.82 -13.11
CA ASN A 263 -1.21 8.84 -13.68
C ASN A 263 -0.09 8.21 -14.54
N LYS A 264 0.23 8.85 -15.67
CA LYS A 264 1.49 8.64 -16.38
C LYS A 264 2.52 9.58 -15.78
N LEU A 265 3.60 9.03 -15.26
CA LEU A 265 4.63 9.80 -14.55
C LEU A 265 5.67 10.34 -15.53
N GLU A 266 5.92 11.63 -15.47
CA GLU A 266 6.95 12.33 -16.24
C GLU A 266 7.79 13.18 -15.30
N LYS A 267 9.12 13.04 -15.37
CA LYS A 267 10.07 13.69 -14.47
C LYS A 267 9.84 15.19 -14.38
N GLY A 268 9.84 15.71 -13.15
CA GLY A 268 9.67 17.13 -12.84
C GLY A 268 8.20 17.59 -12.77
N ASN A 269 7.24 16.77 -13.17
CA ASN A 269 5.83 17.16 -13.11
C ASN A 269 5.27 17.14 -11.69
N ASN A 270 4.27 18.02 -11.49
CA ASN A 270 3.48 18.14 -10.27
C ASN A 270 2.02 17.73 -10.57
N TYR A 271 1.49 16.78 -9.78
CA TYR A 271 0.15 16.21 -9.94
C TYR A 271 -0.92 16.90 -9.05
N GLY A 272 -0.54 17.98 -8.37
CA GLY A 272 -1.43 19.01 -7.86
C GLY A 272 -1.97 18.83 -6.44
N TRP A 273 -1.87 17.64 -5.82
CA TRP A 273 -2.30 17.48 -4.43
C TRP A 273 -1.53 18.42 -3.47
N PRO A 274 -2.18 19.12 -2.51
CA PRO A 274 -3.61 19.15 -2.19
C PRO A 274 -4.38 20.34 -2.83
N ILE A 275 -3.83 21.00 -3.83
CA ILE A 275 -4.40 22.22 -4.45
C ILE A 275 -5.55 21.85 -5.37
N VAL A 276 -5.37 20.79 -6.17
CA VAL A 276 -6.38 20.25 -7.08
C VAL A 276 -6.69 18.80 -6.78
N SER A 277 -7.91 18.36 -7.04
CA SER A 277 -8.35 16.97 -6.98
C SER A 277 -9.72 16.83 -7.63
N TYR A 278 -9.99 15.68 -8.25
CA TYR A 278 -11.33 15.31 -8.73
C TYR A 278 -12.24 14.79 -7.62
N GLY A 279 -11.71 14.59 -6.42
CA GLY A 279 -12.50 14.29 -5.23
C GLY A 279 -12.94 15.51 -4.45
N THR A 280 -13.69 15.30 -3.38
CA THR A 280 -14.11 16.33 -2.43
C THR A 280 -13.48 16.09 -1.07
N ASN A 281 -13.34 17.13 -0.26
CA ASN A 281 -12.89 16.96 1.12
C ASN A 281 -13.96 16.23 1.94
N TYR A 282 -13.54 15.65 3.05
CA TYR A 282 -14.45 14.99 3.98
C TYR A 282 -15.34 16.02 4.68
N LEU A 283 -16.55 15.60 5.08
CA LEU A 283 -17.46 16.43 5.85
C LEU A 283 -16.90 16.72 7.26
N LYS A 284 -17.42 17.75 7.92
CA LYS A 284 -16.96 18.18 9.26
C LYS A 284 -17.08 17.09 10.32
N ASP A 285 -18.14 16.30 10.31
CA ASP A 285 -18.37 15.13 11.19
C ASP A 285 -17.30 14.04 11.00
N SER A 286 -16.70 13.98 9.82
CA SER A 286 -15.58 13.09 9.48
C SER A 286 -14.21 13.77 9.59
N GLY A 287 -14.16 15.01 10.12
CA GLY A 287 -12.93 15.77 10.35
C GLY A 287 -12.43 16.60 9.17
N GLY A 288 -13.16 16.66 8.08
CA GLY A 288 -12.92 17.55 6.95
C GLY A 288 -13.67 18.88 7.08
N ASP A 289 -13.56 19.75 6.08
CA ASP A 289 -14.32 21.02 5.97
C ASP A 289 -15.46 20.96 4.95
N GLY A 290 -15.59 19.85 4.23
CA GLY A 290 -16.62 19.63 3.22
C GLY A 290 -16.44 20.43 1.94
N LYS A 291 -15.38 21.25 1.83
CA LYS A 291 -15.12 22.08 0.65
C LYS A 291 -14.60 21.22 -0.51
N SER A 292 -14.94 21.63 -1.73
CA SER A 292 -14.37 21.02 -2.93
C SER A 292 -12.95 21.55 -3.18
N TYR A 293 -12.09 20.70 -3.71
CA TYR A 293 -10.82 21.13 -4.27
C TYR A 293 -11.04 21.84 -5.61
N LYS A 294 -10.02 22.55 -6.09
CA LYS A 294 -10.02 22.96 -7.49
C LYS A 294 -10.02 21.71 -8.36
N ILE A 295 -10.82 21.69 -9.39
CA ILE A 295 -10.85 20.66 -10.44
C ILE A 295 -10.11 21.19 -11.66
N ASN A 296 -9.80 20.29 -12.61
CA ASN A 296 -9.07 20.63 -13.83
C ASN A 296 -7.61 21.03 -13.52
N HIS A 297 -6.77 20.02 -13.44
CA HIS A 297 -5.35 20.15 -13.11
C HIS A 297 -4.63 21.07 -14.10
N SER A 298 -4.87 20.90 -15.41
CA SER A 298 -4.21 21.70 -16.47
C SER A 298 -4.49 23.18 -16.35
N ALA A 299 -5.75 23.56 -16.07
CA ALA A 299 -6.13 24.97 -15.88
C ALA A 299 -5.43 25.59 -14.66
N ASN A 300 -4.98 24.78 -13.72
CA ASN A 300 -4.23 25.20 -12.54
C ASN A 300 -2.71 24.90 -12.66
N LYS A 301 -2.22 24.62 -13.87
CA LYS A 301 -0.80 24.34 -14.19
C LYS A 301 -0.24 23.07 -13.53
N PHE A 302 -1.08 22.06 -13.30
CA PHE A 302 -0.69 20.74 -12.83
C PHE A 302 -0.90 19.70 -13.92
N LYS A 303 -0.25 18.54 -13.78
CA LYS A 303 -0.41 17.42 -14.71
C LYS A 303 -1.74 16.73 -14.50
N GLU A 304 -2.50 16.54 -15.58
CA GLU A 304 -3.75 15.78 -15.56
C GLU A 304 -3.49 14.27 -15.36
N PRO A 305 -4.33 13.58 -14.54
CA PRO A 305 -4.35 12.13 -14.53
C PRO A 305 -4.84 11.57 -15.87
N LEU A 306 -4.46 10.34 -16.19
CA LEU A 306 -5.05 9.63 -17.34
C LEU A 306 -6.52 9.31 -17.11
N PHE A 307 -6.89 9.06 -15.85
CA PHE A 307 -8.26 8.82 -15.43
C PHE A 307 -8.43 9.05 -13.92
N ALA A 308 -9.61 9.54 -13.52
CA ALA A 308 -10.00 9.69 -12.12
C ALA A 308 -11.32 8.96 -11.83
N PHE A 309 -11.34 8.17 -10.76
CA PHE A 309 -12.54 7.46 -10.30
C PHE A 309 -13.38 8.32 -9.37
N VAL A 310 -14.59 8.61 -9.78
CA VAL A 310 -15.59 9.29 -8.94
C VAL A 310 -16.89 8.50 -9.01
N PRO A 311 -17.25 7.80 -7.93
CA PRO A 311 -16.64 7.74 -6.59
C PRO A 311 -15.32 6.95 -6.55
N SER A 312 -14.54 7.15 -5.47
CA SER A 312 -13.33 6.37 -5.19
C SER A 312 -13.60 4.88 -5.05
N ILE A 313 -12.65 4.09 -5.52
CA ILE A 313 -12.67 2.62 -5.45
C ILE A 313 -11.66 2.04 -4.45
N GLY A 314 -10.80 2.90 -3.87
CA GLY A 314 -9.69 2.50 -3.00
C GLY A 314 -8.64 1.71 -3.80
N ILE A 315 -8.16 2.28 -4.90
CA ILE A 315 -7.17 1.64 -5.79
C ILE A 315 -5.88 1.33 -5.02
N SER A 316 -5.33 0.11 -5.13
CA SER A 316 -4.35 -0.37 -4.14
C SER A 316 -3.04 -0.90 -4.71
N SER A 317 -2.99 -1.29 -5.95
CA SER A 317 -1.79 -1.83 -6.58
C SER A 317 -1.87 -1.64 -8.08
N LEU A 318 -0.72 -1.63 -8.76
CA LEU A 318 -0.63 -1.50 -10.21
C LEU A 318 0.48 -2.41 -10.73
N ASN A 319 0.21 -3.07 -11.85
CA ASN A 319 1.19 -3.87 -12.59
C ASN A 319 0.83 -3.97 -14.06
N ASN A 320 1.70 -4.56 -14.87
CA ASN A 320 1.38 -4.89 -16.25
C ASN A 320 0.35 -6.03 -16.32
N CYS A 321 -0.40 -6.11 -17.40
CA CYS A 321 -1.24 -7.28 -17.64
C CYS A 321 -0.40 -8.54 -17.84
N PRO A 322 -0.92 -9.74 -17.45
CA PRO A 322 -0.32 -11.00 -17.81
C PRO A 322 -0.39 -11.25 -19.33
N LYS A 323 0.49 -12.11 -19.82
CA LYS A 323 0.63 -12.39 -21.27
C LYS A 323 -0.70 -12.70 -21.94
N VAL A 324 -1.53 -13.53 -21.31
CA VAL A 324 -2.83 -13.94 -21.85
C VAL A 324 -3.77 -12.76 -22.13
N LEU A 325 -3.75 -11.72 -21.29
CA LEU A 325 -4.56 -10.51 -21.51
C LEU A 325 -3.93 -9.61 -22.59
N ILE A 326 -2.60 -9.52 -22.65
CA ILE A 326 -1.88 -8.77 -23.68
C ILE A 326 -2.17 -9.38 -25.06
N GLU A 327 -2.11 -10.70 -25.17
CA GLU A 327 -2.41 -11.43 -26.40
C GLU A 327 -3.87 -11.29 -26.83
N TYR A 328 -4.79 -11.28 -25.87
CA TYR A 328 -6.21 -11.13 -26.14
C TYR A 328 -6.56 -9.72 -26.61
N TYR A 329 -6.16 -8.69 -25.87
CA TYR A 329 -6.53 -7.31 -26.20
C TYR A 329 -5.68 -6.67 -27.29
N LYS A 330 -4.47 -7.18 -27.52
CA LYS A 330 -3.50 -6.68 -28.53
C LYS A 330 -3.24 -5.16 -28.41
N THR A 331 -3.26 -4.65 -27.18
CA THR A 331 -3.06 -3.23 -26.87
C THR A 331 -2.32 -3.10 -25.54
N PRO A 332 -1.58 -1.99 -25.29
CA PRO A 332 -0.94 -1.74 -24.01
C PRO A 332 -1.95 -1.83 -22.85
N CYS A 333 -1.60 -2.60 -21.83
CA CYS A 333 -2.54 -3.01 -20.79
C CYS A 333 -1.89 -2.96 -19.41
N LEU A 334 -2.60 -2.36 -18.44
CA LEU A 334 -2.23 -2.33 -17.02
C LEU A 334 -3.32 -2.97 -16.16
N LEU A 335 -2.91 -3.65 -15.11
CA LEU A 335 -3.79 -4.20 -14.08
C LEU A 335 -3.69 -3.38 -12.79
N ALA A 336 -4.83 -3.10 -12.16
CA ALA A 336 -4.88 -2.59 -10.80
C ALA A 336 -5.82 -3.40 -9.92
N LEU A 337 -5.65 -3.25 -8.62
CA LEU A 337 -6.50 -3.82 -7.58
C LEU A 337 -7.26 -2.71 -6.85
N SER A 338 -8.37 -3.06 -6.19
CA SER A 338 -9.06 -2.13 -5.32
C SER A 338 -9.47 -2.74 -3.98
N LEU A 339 -9.32 -1.94 -2.91
CA LEU A 339 -9.63 -2.30 -1.54
C LEU A 339 -11.12 -2.17 -1.23
N ARG A 340 -11.75 -1.10 -1.70
CA ARG A 340 -13.16 -0.78 -1.46
C ARG A 340 -13.57 0.45 -2.27
N GLY A 341 -14.87 0.65 -2.39
CA GLY A 341 -15.48 1.91 -2.82
C GLY A 341 -16.56 2.35 -1.85
N ASN A 342 -17.16 3.50 -2.09
CA ASN A 342 -18.23 4.04 -1.24
C ASN A 342 -19.50 3.18 -1.22
N ASN A 343 -19.69 2.32 -2.21
CA ASN A 343 -20.81 1.37 -2.32
C ASN A 343 -20.28 -0.04 -2.52
N LEU A 344 -21.07 -1.04 -2.17
CA LEU A 344 -20.76 -2.47 -2.27
C LEU A 344 -20.27 -2.92 -3.66
N ARG A 345 -20.56 -2.17 -4.72
CA ARG A 345 -20.26 -2.53 -6.12
C ARG A 345 -19.15 -1.70 -6.78
N THR A 346 -18.54 -0.70 -6.11
CA THR A 346 -17.59 0.20 -6.77
C THR A 346 -16.12 -0.19 -6.61
N GLY A 347 -15.79 -0.99 -5.62
CA GLY A 347 -14.43 -1.47 -5.32
C GLY A 347 -14.37 -2.99 -5.21
N LYS A 348 -13.28 -3.50 -4.60
CA LYS A 348 -13.03 -4.94 -4.43
C LYS A 348 -12.93 -5.67 -5.76
N SER A 349 -12.29 -5.01 -6.72
CA SER A 349 -12.23 -5.45 -8.12
C SER A 349 -10.80 -5.56 -8.59
N LEU A 350 -10.60 -6.45 -9.53
CA LEU A 350 -9.50 -6.39 -10.48
C LEU A 350 -9.91 -5.40 -11.58
N ILE A 351 -9.00 -4.52 -11.95
CA ILE A 351 -9.26 -3.45 -12.92
C ILE A 351 -8.27 -3.59 -14.05
N ILE A 352 -8.75 -3.61 -15.28
CA ILE A 352 -7.96 -3.67 -16.51
C ILE A 352 -8.06 -2.30 -17.17
N PHE A 353 -6.93 -1.65 -17.40
CA PHE A 353 -6.83 -0.43 -18.18
C PHE A 353 -6.24 -0.77 -19.56
N LEU A 354 -7.00 -0.53 -20.61
CA LEU A 354 -6.53 -0.63 -21.99
C LEU A 354 -6.13 0.76 -22.46
N LEU A 355 -4.86 0.93 -22.80
CA LEU A 355 -4.32 2.23 -23.21
C LEU A 355 -4.25 2.31 -24.74
N ASN A 356 -4.21 3.52 -25.27
CA ASN A 356 -3.82 3.72 -26.67
C ASN A 356 -2.31 3.42 -26.86
N ASN A 357 -1.87 3.18 -28.08
CA ASN A 357 -0.49 2.81 -28.39
C ASN A 357 0.54 3.86 -27.92
N GLU A 358 0.16 5.13 -27.84
CA GLU A 358 1.02 6.19 -27.34
C GLU A 358 1.03 6.27 -25.79
N MET A 359 0.20 5.47 -25.12
CA MET A 359 0.03 5.47 -23.65
C MET A 359 -0.30 6.84 -23.06
N LYS A 360 -1.02 7.66 -23.81
CA LYS A 360 -1.49 9.00 -23.41
C LYS A 360 -2.96 9.03 -22.99
N LYS A 361 -3.71 7.98 -23.31
CA LYS A 361 -5.16 7.87 -23.03
C LYS A 361 -5.52 6.44 -22.64
N ILE A 362 -6.51 6.33 -21.77
CA ILE A 362 -7.19 5.07 -21.49
C ILE A 362 -8.37 4.96 -22.47
N ASN A 363 -8.33 3.92 -23.30
CA ASN A 363 -9.40 3.63 -24.27
C ASN A 363 -10.56 2.90 -23.64
N SER A 364 -10.28 2.01 -22.66
CA SER A 364 -11.31 1.22 -21.98
C SER A 364 -10.85 0.83 -20.57
N ILE A 365 -11.83 0.67 -19.69
CA ILE A 365 -11.64 0.16 -18.32
C ILE A 365 -12.61 -0.98 -18.11
N GLU A 366 -12.09 -2.17 -17.80
CA GLU A 366 -12.91 -3.28 -17.34
C GLU A 366 -12.71 -3.48 -15.84
N LYS A 367 -13.81 -3.62 -15.09
CA LYS A 367 -13.81 -3.91 -13.66
C LYS A 367 -14.44 -5.25 -13.40
N ILE A 368 -13.67 -6.15 -12.78
CA ILE A 368 -14.10 -7.50 -12.43
C ILE A 368 -14.22 -7.57 -10.92
N TYR A 369 -15.45 -7.64 -10.42
CA TYR A 369 -15.72 -7.72 -9.00
C TYR A 369 -15.33 -9.11 -8.46
N LEU A 370 -14.44 -9.15 -7.49
CA LEU A 370 -13.95 -10.38 -6.86
C LEU A 370 -14.57 -10.60 -5.47
N GLY A 371 -15.90 -10.53 -5.39
CA GLY A 371 -16.61 -10.77 -4.15
C GLY A 371 -16.26 -9.78 -3.03
N ASN A 372 -16.23 -10.24 -1.79
CA ASN A 372 -16.02 -9.41 -0.61
C ASN A 372 -14.53 -9.27 -0.22
N LEU A 373 -13.62 -9.32 -1.21
CA LEU A 373 -12.18 -9.27 -1.02
C LEU A 373 -11.65 -7.83 -1.07
N LYS A 374 -10.99 -7.39 -0.02
CA LYS A 374 -10.22 -6.14 -0.01
C LYS A 374 -8.85 -6.41 -0.63
N LEU A 375 -8.75 -6.23 -1.94
CA LEU A 375 -7.57 -6.59 -2.71
C LEU A 375 -6.44 -5.59 -2.43
N ARG A 376 -5.23 -6.08 -2.11
CA ARG A 376 -4.14 -5.21 -1.68
C ARG A 376 -2.93 -5.22 -2.60
N HIS A 377 -2.28 -6.36 -2.79
CA HIS A 377 -1.05 -6.47 -3.58
C HIS A 377 -1.16 -7.60 -4.59
N PHE A 378 -0.55 -7.42 -5.74
CA PHE A 378 -0.14 -8.52 -6.59
C PHE A 378 1.03 -9.28 -5.94
N VAL A 379 1.14 -10.57 -6.20
CA VAL A 379 2.39 -11.29 -6.00
C VAL A 379 3.32 -10.91 -7.14
N THR A 380 4.54 -10.50 -6.82
CA THR A 380 5.50 -9.96 -7.77
C THR A 380 6.84 -10.68 -7.66
N ASN A 381 7.83 -10.32 -8.45
CA ASN A 381 9.23 -10.60 -8.16
C ASN A 381 9.83 -9.55 -7.20
N LYS A 382 11.10 -9.64 -6.88
CA LYS A 382 11.81 -8.67 -6.01
C LYS A 382 11.84 -7.24 -6.59
N ARG A 383 11.62 -7.07 -7.91
CA ARG A 383 11.59 -5.78 -8.59
C ARG A 383 10.21 -5.15 -8.62
N ASN A 384 9.22 -5.82 -8.03
CA ASN A 384 7.81 -5.47 -8.06
C ASN A 384 7.16 -5.59 -9.46
N GLU A 385 7.71 -6.46 -10.31
CA GLU A 385 7.08 -6.85 -11.56
C GLU A 385 6.15 -8.04 -11.31
N LEU A 386 5.01 -8.10 -12.02
CA LEU A 386 4.01 -9.14 -11.84
C LEU A 386 4.62 -10.55 -11.97
N TYR A 387 4.34 -11.39 -11.00
CA TYR A 387 4.64 -12.81 -11.11
C TYR A 387 3.50 -13.52 -11.82
N GLU A 388 3.84 -14.22 -12.88
CA GLU A 388 2.96 -15.09 -13.66
C GLU A 388 3.58 -16.50 -13.69
N ASP A 389 2.81 -17.52 -13.30
CA ASP A 389 3.30 -18.90 -13.37
C ASP A 389 3.26 -19.45 -14.80
N LYS A 390 3.82 -20.64 -15.00
CA LYS A 390 3.89 -21.31 -16.32
C LYS A 390 2.51 -21.57 -16.98
N ASN A 391 1.44 -21.53 -16.20
CA ASN A 391 0.07 -21.73 -16.68
C ASN A 391 -0.67 -20.39 -16.91
N GLY A 392 0.03 -19.26 -16.85
CA GLY A 392 -0.57 -17.93 -17.00
C GLY A 392 -1.41 -17.46 -15.81
N ASN A 393 -1.27 -18.10 -14.64
CA ASN A 393 -1.97 -17.65 -13.45
C ASN A 393 -1.21 -16.50 -12.79
N ILE A 394 -1.96 -15.53 -12.25
CA ILE A 394 -1.44 -14.48 -11.38
C ILE A 394 -1.96 -14.67 -9.96
N TYR A 395 -1.33 -14.00 -9.02
CA TYR A 395 -1.65 -14.16 -7.59
C TYR A 395 -1.82 -12.80 -6.93
N ILE A 396 -2.82 -12.70 -6.05
CA ILE A 396 -3.16 -11.46 -5.35
C ILE A 396 -3.39 -11.70 -3.87
N SER A 397 -3.16 -10.69 -3.05
CA SER A 397 -3.54 -10.70 -1.64
C SER A 397 -4.84 -9.97 -1.38
N ALA A 398 -5.61 -10.48 -0.42
CA ALA A 398 -6.75 -9.81 0.16
C ALA A 398 -6.55 -9.64 1.67
N ASP A 399 -6.81 -8.42 2.18
CA ASP A 399 -6.61 -8.06 3.60
C ASP A 399 -7.31 -9.04 4.56
N LYS A 400 -6.53 -9.65 5.44
CA LYS A 400 -7.01 -10.57 6.48
C LYS A 400 -7.83 -11.75 5.94
N LYS A 401 -7.61 -12.13 4.67
CA LYS A 401 -8.27 -13.24 4.01
C LYS A 401 -7.28 -14.25 3.45
N GLY A 402 -6.27 -13.78 2.72
CA GLY A 402 -5.26 -14.68 2.17
C GLY A 402 -4.70 -14.28 0.82
N ILE A 403 -4.01 -15.23 0.21
CA ILE A 403 -3.51 -15.18 -1.17
C ILE A 403 -4.46 -15.99 -2.04
N TYR A 404 -4.80 -15.43 -3.19
CA TYR A 404 -5.68 -16.02 -4.18
C TYR A 404 -4.98 -16.14 -5.51
N ARG A 405 -5.16 -17.26 -6.20
CA ARG A 405 -4.79 -17.48 -7.59
C ARG A 405 -5.91 -16.98 -8.48
N ILE A 406 -5.55 -16.29 -9.55
CA ILE A 406 -6.44 -15.85 -10.63
C ILE A 406 -5.99 -16.53 -11.91
N ASN A 407 -6.93 -17.19 -12.59
CA ASN A 407 -6.76 -17.74 -13.91
C ASN A 407 -7.77 -17.09 -14.87
N PHE A 408 -7.33 -16.71 -16.05
CA PHE A 408 -8.17 -16.17 -17.12
C PHE A 408 -8.40 -17.26 -18.17
N SER A 409 -9.64 -17.49 -18.54
CA SER A 409 -10.00 -18.55 -19.50
C SER A 409 -11.26 -18.21 -20.29
N ASN A 410 -11.59 -19.04 -21.28
CA ASN A 410 -12.82 -18.92 -22.07
C ASN A 410 -13.01 -17.51 -22.65
N PHE A 411 -11.99 -16.98 -23.32
CA PHE A 411 -12.06 -15.70 -24.03
C PHE A 411 -13.08 -15.79 -25.18
N ARG A 412 -13.90 -14.75 -25.34
CA ARG A 412 -14.97 -14.65 -26.34
C ARG A 412 -14.60 -13.70 -27.46
#